data_25aa5ad31d8e65ffe522bc79f4887930
#
_entry.id   25aa5ad31d8e65ffe522bc79f4887930
#
_cell.length_a   1.000
_cell.length_b   1.000
_cell.length_c   1.000
_cell.angle_alpha   90.00
_cell.angle_beta   90.00
_cell.angle_gamma   90.00
#
_symmetry.space_group_name_H-M   'P 1'
#
loop_
_entity.id
_entity.type
_entity.pdbx_description
1 polymer ?
#
loop_
_entity_poly.entity_id
_entity_poly.type
_entity_poly.pdbx_seq_one_letter_code
_entity_poly.pdbx_strand_id
1 'polypeptide(L)'
;SGCGGMDLGFEGGFNVLRESINENVHPEWNVKKNGKCWAKLPKTRFHTVFANDIKPEAKSAWCNYFKSKGLETTSYYLDSIVDLVKLQKENKVNIFPPNVDVVTGGFPCQDFSVAGKRKGFDSDKGHNGKRITDEEPTVENRGHLYMWMREVIGITKPKMFIAENVKGLTNLNDAKEVIEKDFASICNGGYLVVPARVLNAAEYGVPQGRERVIF
;
A
#
# COMPACT_ATOMS: atom_id res chain seq x y z
N SER A 1 -0.31 3.03 4.53
CA SER A 1 -0.04 4.29 3.78
C SER A 1 1.40 4.75 3.90
N GLY A 2 2.08 4.41 4.98
CA GLY A 2 3.41 4.96 5.23
C GLY A 2 3.38 6.49 5.27
N CYS A 3 4.35 7.13 4.61
CA CYS A 3 4.39 8.59 4.48
C CYS A 3 3.53 9.14 3.31
N GLY A 4 2.70 8.32 2.67
CA GLY A 4 1.72 8.74 1.68
C GLY A 4 2.17 8.69 0.22
N GLY A 5 3.15 7.87 -0.12
CA GLY A 5 3.64 7.79 -1.51
C GLY A 5 2.57 7.33 -2.50
N MET A 6 1.81 6.28 -2.19
CA MET A 6 0.69 5.82 -3.02
C MET A 6 -0.47 6.83 -3.01
N ASP A 7 -0.81 7.37 -1.83
CA ASP A 7 -1.86 8.36 -1.68
C ASP A 7 -1.59 9.59 -2.57
N LEU A 8 -0.33 10.07 -2.55
CA LEU A 8 0.12 11.15 -3.41
C LEU A 8 -0.02 10.82 -4.90
N GLY A 9 0.35 9.59 -5.29
CA GLY A 9 0.23 9.12 -6.67
C GLY A 9 -1.22 9.12 -7.14
N PHE A 10 -2.17 8.71 -6.29
CA PHE A 10 -3.59 8.74 -6.61
C PHE A 10 -4.18 10.16 -6.65
N GLU A 11 -3.82 11.03 -5.72
CA GLU A 11 -4.37 12.39 -5.66
C GLU A 11 -3.78 13.34 -6.70
N GLY A 12 -2.55 13.11 -7.14
CA GLY A 12 -1.86 14.00 -8.07
C GLY A 12 -1.58 15.40 -7.49
N GLY A 13 -1.47 16.39 -8.32
CA GLY A 13 -1.31 17.80 -7.90
C GLY A 13 0.04 18.14 -7.26
N PHE A 14 1.06 17.32 -7.46
CA PHE A 14 2.42 17.54 -6.95
C PHE A 14 3.40 17.94 -8.06
N ASN A 15 4.57 18.46 -7.66
CA ASN A 15 5.61 18.86 -8.59
C ASN A 15 6.54 17.67 -8.86
N VAL A 16 6.91 17.50 -10.12
CA VAL A 16 7.90 16.51 -10.60
C VAL A 16 8.95 17.20 -11.44
N LEU A 17 10.10 16.55 -11.60
CA LEU A 17 11.05 16.98 -12.61
C LEU A 17 10.42 16.82 -13.99
N ARG A 18 10.51 17.84 -14.82
CA ARG A 18 9.91 17.82 -16.16
C ARG A 18 10.47 16.69 -17.02
N GLU A 19 11.76 16.42 -16.89
CA GLU A 19 12.45 15.35 -17.61
C GLU A 19 11.96 13.94 -17.25
N SER A 20 11.28 13.79 -16.10
CA SER A 20 10.67 12.52 -15.69
C SER A 20 9.27 12.30 -16.26
N ILE A 21 8.71 13.24 -17.02
CA ILE A 21 7.41 13.08 -17.67
C ILE A 21 7.58 12.50 -19.06
N ASN A 22 6.98 11.35 -19.31
CA ASN A 22 6.86 10.78 -20.64
C ASN A 22 5.54 11.24 -21.28
N GLU A 23 5.58 12.33 -22.04
CA GLU A 23 4.40 12.91 -22.70
C GLU A 23 3.81 11.98 -23.78
N ASN A 24 4.57 11.01 -24.29
CA ASN A 24 4.06 10.02 -25.24
C ASN A 24 3.15 8.98 -24.56
N VAL A 25 3.39 8.71 -23.26
CA VAL A 25 2.57 7.80 -22.46
C VAL A 25 1.44 8.55 -21.78
N HIS A 26 1.70 9.78 -21.37
CA HIS A 26 0.80 10.64 -20.61
C HIS A 26 0.69 12.04 -21.25
N PRO A 27 0.04 12.15 -22.42
CA PRO A 27 -0.14 13.44 -23.10
C PRO A 27 -0.94 14.45 -22.25
N GLU A 28 -1.80 13.95 -21.35
CA GLU A 28 -2.54 14.76 -20.37
C GLU A 28 -1.64 15.39 -19.31
N TRP A 29 -0.41 14.92 -19.16
CA TRP A 29 0.59 15.49 -18.25
C TRP A 29 1.42 16.59 -18.91
N ASN A 30 1.07 17.01 -20.12
CA ASN A 30 1.65 18.20 -20.76
C ASN A 30 1.20 19.46 -20.00
N VAL A 31 1.85 19.73 -18.90
CA VAL A 31 1.39 20.58 -17.80
C VAL A 31 2.05 21.93 -17.83
N LYS A 32 1.37 22.90 -17.26
CA LYS A 32 1.87 24.25 -17.04
C LYS A 32 3.26 24.22 -16.39
N LYS A 33 4.22 24.83 -17.07
CA LYS A 33 5.59 24.98 -16.61
C LYS A 33 5.60 25.72 -15.27
N ASN A 34 6.15 25.10 -14.25
CA ASN A 34 6.43 25.73 -12.97
C ASN A 34 7.95 25.95 -12.89
N GLY A 35 8.44 27.04 -13.55
CA GLY A 35 9.87 27.27 -13.74
C GLY A 35 10.50 26.42 -14.83
N LYS A 36 11.86 26.43 -14.91
CA LYS A 36 12.61 25.75 -15.99
C LYS A 36 12.68 24.22 -15.84
N CYS A 37 12.70 23.70 -14.59
CA CYS A 37 12.99 22.30 -14.31
C CYS A 37 11.79 21.52 -13.75
N TRP A 38 10.74 22.18 -13.30
CA TRP A 38 9.61 21.57 -12.61
C TRP A 38 8.33 21.65 -13.42
N ALA A 39 7.52 20.61 -13.31
CA ALA A 39 6.15 20.57 -13.80
C ALA A 39 5.23 20.14 -12.68
N LYS A 40 4.02 20.73 -12.62
CA LYS A 40 3.01 20.36 -11.66
C LYS A 40 2.03 19.41 -12.31
N LEU A 41 1.96 18.17 -11.84
CA LEU A 41 0.97 17.21 -12.32
C LEU A 41 -0.46 17.67 -12.01
N PRO A 42 -1.45 17.31 -12.86
CA PRO A 42 -2.84 17.62 -12.59
C PRO A 42 -3.32 16.90 -11.33
N LYS A 43 -4.29 17.48 -10.64
CA LYS A 43 -5.04 16.76 -9.61
C LYS A 43 -5.92 15.72 -10.29
N THR A 44 -6.06 14.58 -9.65
CA THR A 44 -6.97 13.52 -10.09
C THR A 44 -8.35 13.71 -9.44
N ARG A 45 -9.22 12.72 -9.61
CA ARG A 45 -10.53 12.64 -8.94
C ARG A 45 -10.50 11.81 -7.65
N PHE A 46 -9.33 11.28 -7.30
CA PHE A 46 -9.17 10.47 -6.08
C PHE A 46 -8.93 11.36 -4.87
N HIS A 47 -9.50 10.96 -3.74
CA HIS A 47 -9.31 11.59 -2.43
C HIS A 47 -9.03 10.51 -1.40
N THR A 48 -8.00 10.70 -0.61
CA THR A 48 -7.65 9.79 0.49
C THR A 48 -8.61 10.02 1.65
N VAL A 49 -9.41 9.00 1.96
CA VAL A 49 -10.41 9.04 3.05
C VAL A 49 -9.98 8.26 4.28
N PHE A 50 -8.93 7.44 4.15
CA PHE A 50 -8.37 6.65 5.24
C PHE A 50 -6.89 6.38 4.96
N ALA A 51 -6.06 6.57 5.97
CA ALA A 51 -4.65 6.23 5.95
C ALA A 51 -4.25 5.55 7.27
N ASN A 52 -3.31 4.62 7.22
CA ASN A 52 -2.88 3.88 8.39
C ASN A 52 -1.41 3.47 8.30
N ASP A 53 -0.73 3.57 9.40
CA ASP A 53 0.58 2.95 9.66
C ASP A 53 0.81 2.86 11.17
N ILE A 54 1.72 1.99 11.61
CA ILE A 54 2.12 1.87 13.00
C ILE A 54 3.24 2.84 13.40
N LYS A 55 3.84 3.53 12.44
CA LYS A 55 5.01 4.40 12.67
C LYS A 55 4.60 5.86 12.86
N PRO A 56 4.91 6.49 14.03
CA PRO A 56 4.63 7.90 14.28
C PRO A 56 5.27 8.83 13.25
N GLU A 57 6.49 8.48 12.78
CA GLU A 57 7.23 9.28 11.81
C GLU A 57 6.51 9.29 10.45
N ALA A 58 5.92 8.16 10.05
CA ALA A 58 5.13 8.05 8.84
C ALA A 58 3.88 8.95 8.92
N LYS A 59 3.14 8.88 10.06
CA LYS A 59 2.01 9.77 10.32
C LYS A 59 2.42 11.24 10.28
N SER A 60 3.53 11.58 10.92
CA SER A 60 4.03 12.96 10.97
C SER A 60 4.32 13.50 9.56
N ALA A 61 5.03 12.72 8.74
CA ALA A 61 5.33 13.09 7.36
C ALA A 61 4.06 13.22 6.51
N TRP A 62 3.15 12.26 6.60
CA TRP A 62 1.86 12.27 5.90
C TRP A 62 1.03 13.49 6.28
N CYS A 63 0.82 13.71 7.58
CA CYS A 63 0.03 14.83 8.08
C CYS A 63 0.60 16.19 7.66
N ASN A 64 1.91 16.38 7.72
CA ASN A 64 2.54 17.63 7.29
C ASN A 64 2.31 17.93 5.81
N TYR A 65 2.40 16.91 4.96
CA TYR A 65 2.17 17.09 3.53
C TYR A 65 0.68 17.32 3.22
N PHE A 66 -0.18 16.39 3.63
CA PHE A 66 -1.59 16.41 3.24
C PHE A 66 -2.40 17.51 3.92
N LYS A 67 -2.04 17.93 5.14
CA LYS A 67 -2.63 19.12 5.77
C LYS A 67 -2.46 20.37 4.90
N SER A 68 -1.28 20.54 4.28
CA SER A 68 -1.04 21.64 3.34
C SER A 68 -1.90 21.59 2.07
N LYS A 69 -2.52 20.43 1.79
CA LYS A 69 -3.44 20.19 0.67
C LYS A 69 -4.92 20.28 1.07
N GLY A 70 -5.21 20.58 2.33
CA GLY A 70 -6.57 20.68 2.84
C GLY A 70 -7.20 19.36 3.27
N LEU A 71 -6.42 18.28 3.39
CA LEU A 71 -6.91 17.02 3.91
C LEU A 71 -6.92 17.01 5.45
N GLU A 72 -7.96 16.43 6.01
CA GLU A 72 -8.07 16.27 7.45
C GLU A 72 -7.11 15.19 7.97
N THR A 73 -6.30 15.56 8.97
CA THR A 73 -5.31 14.64 9.55
C THR A 73 -5.94 13.58 10.46
N THR A 74 -7.22 13.73 10.80
CA THR A 74 -8.03 12.74 11.53
C THR A 74 -8.24 11.44 10.75
N SER A 75 -8.09 11.48 9.42
CA SER A 75 -8.16 10.30 8.56
C SER A 75 -6.96 9.36 8.68
N TYR A 76 -5.91 9.75 9.43
CA TYR A 76 -4.72 8.92 9.64
C TYR A 76 -4.72 8.22 10.99
N TYR A 77 -4.88 6.91 10.97
CA TYR A 77 -4.86 6.03 12.14
C TYR A 77 -3.44 5.56 12.44
N LEU A 78 -2.96 5.80 13.65
CA LEU A 78 -1.64 5.36 14.13
C LEU A 78 -1.83 4.10 14.99
N ASP A 79 -2.21 3.01 14.36
CA ASP A 79 -2.52 1.75 15.00
C ASP A 79 -2.11 0.58 14.12
N SER A 80 -2.04 -0.61 14.69
CA SER A 80 -1.89 -1.82 13.89
C SER A 80 -3.14 -2.07 13.06
N ILE A 81 -2.98 -2.39 11.78
CA ILE A 81 -4.10 -2.78 10.91
C ILE A 81 -4.82 -4.02 11.46
N VAL A 82 -4.10 -4.90 12.15
CA VAL A 82 -4.65 -6.09 12.84
C VAL A 82 -5.66 -5.65 13.88
N ASP A 83 -5.27 -4.71 14.74
CA ASP A 83 -6.10 -4.22 15.83
C ASP A 83 -7.32 -3.47 15.32
N LEU A 84 -7.16 -2.65 14.26
CA LEU A 84 -8.27 -1.94 13.62
C LEU A 84 -9.30 -2.91 13.01
N VAL A 85 -8.85 -3.97 12.33
CA VAL A 85 -9.76 -4.98 11.77
C VAL A 85 -10.46 -5.75 12.85
N LYS A 86 -9.75 -6.17 13.91
CA LYS A 86 -10.37 -6.85 15.07
C LYS A 86 -11.41 -5.95 15.73
N LEU A 87 -11.05 -4.71 16.00
CA LEU A 87 -11.96 -3.73 16.63
C LEU A 87 -13.25 -3.56 15.82
N GLN A 88 -13.17 -3.46 14.50
CA GLN A 88 -14.38 -3.36 13.68
C GLN A 88 -15.20 -4.63 13.69
N LYS A 89 -14.58 -5.81 13.61
CA LYS A 89 -15.30 -7.09 13.58
C LYS A 89 -15.95 -7.46 14.92
N GLU A 90 -15.23 -7.24 16.02
CA GLU A 90 -15.66 -7.65 17.36
C GLU A 90 -16.62 -6.65 18.00
N ASN A 91 -16.32 -5.36 17.88
CA ASN A 91 -17.06 -4.31 18.58
C ASN A 91 -18.09 -3.60 17.71
N LYS A 92 -18.26 -4.01 16.43
CA LYS A 92 -19.19 -3.39 15.47
C LYS A 92 -18.99 -1.87 15.31
N VAL A 93 -17.76 -1.40 15.50
CA VAL A 93 -17.39 0.00 15.31
C VAL A 93 -16.97 0.21 13.85
N ASN A 94 -17.54 1.21 13.20
CA ASN A 94 -17.17 1.55 11.83
C ASN A 94 -15.84 2.29 11.80
N ILE A 95 -14.74 1.57 11.68
CA ILE A 95 -13.38 2.11 11.56
C ILE A 95 -13.10 2.49 10.11
N PHE A 96 -13.37 1.57 9.19
CA PHE A 96 -13.14 1.80 7.78
C PHE A 96 -14.30 2.56 7.14
N PRO A 97 -14.01 3.61 6.32
CA PRO A 97 -15.05 4.39 5.68
C PRO A 97 -15.89 3.54 4.73
N PRO A 98 -17.19 3.83 4.58
CA PRO A 98 -18.04 3.20 3.58
C PRO A 98 -17.72 3.72 2.17
N ASN A 99 -18.14 2.96 1.15
CA ASN A 99 -18.08 3.38 -0.27
C ASN A 99 -16.66 3.71 -0.75
N VAL A 100 -15.68 2.92 -0.35
CA VAL A 100 -14.31 3.06 -0.83
C VAL A 100 -14.20 2.50 -2.23
N ASP A 101 -13.70 3.29 -3.18
CA ASP A 101 -13.48 2.84 -4.56
C ASP A 101 -12.17 2.05 -4.71
N VAL A 102 -11.11 2.48 -4.03
CA VAL A 102 -9.77 1.89 -4.15
C VAL A 102 -9.17 1.65 -2.78
N VAL A 103 -8.63 0.46 -2.56
CA VAL A 103 -7.78 0.14 -1.41
C VAL A 103 -6.35 -0.07 -1.89
N THR A 104 -5.41 0.64 -1.28
CA THR A 104 -3.98 0.45 -1.53
C THR A 104 -3.29 -0.01 -0.26
N GLY A 105 -2.28 -0.89 -0.38
CA GLY A 105 -1.53 -1.34 0.78
C GLY A 105 -0.18 -1.94 0.42
N GLY A 106 0.82 -1.66 1.28
CA GLY A 106 2.10 -2.36 1.28
C GLY A 106 2.22 -3.13 2.57
N PHE A 107 2.02 -4.44 2.53
CA PHE A 107 2.19 -5.26 3.73
C PHE A 107 3.69 -5.46 4.03
N PRO A 108 4.07 -5.72 5.30
CA PRO A 108 5.48 -5.85 5.69
C PRO A 108 6.25 -6.87 4.86
N CYS A 109 7.42 -6.45 4.41
CA CYS A 109 8.29 -7.20 3.50
C CYS A 109 9.56 -7.74 4.15
N GLN A 110 9.76 -7.52 5.45
CA GLN A 110 11.05 -7.81 6.11
C GLN A 110 11.47 -9.27 6.01
N ASP A 111 10.53 -10.19 5.95
CA ASP A 111 10.78 -11.62 5.83
C ASP A 111 10.85 -12.09 4.37
N PHE A 112 10.45 -11.23 3.43
CA PHE A 112 10.55 -11.47 1.98
C PHE A 112 11.70 -10.71 1.31
N SER A 113 12.36 -9.78 2.02
CA SER A 113 13.44 -8.96 1.46
C SER A 113 14.77 -9.69 1.38
N VAL A 114 15.57 -9.36 0.37
CA VAL A 114 16.97 -9.84 0.24
C VAL A 114 17.83 -9.37 1.42
N ALA A 115 17.53 -8.22 1.99
CA ALA A 115 18.21 -7.68 3.18
C ALA A 115 17.68 -8.26 4.50
N GLY A 116 16.54 -8.99 4.47
CA GLY A 116 15.95 -9.67 5.62
C GLY A 116 16.42 -11.13 5.74
N LYS A 117 15.88 -11.83 6.74
CA LYS A 117 16.20 -13.26 7.00
C LYS A 117 15.54 -14.23 6.02
N ARG A 118 14.78 -13.76 5.03
CA ARG A 118 14.04 -14.53 4.02
C ARG A 118 13.18 -15.65 4.60
N LYS A 119 12.55 -15.41 5.76
CA LYS A 119 11.70 -16.40 6.41
C LYS A 119 10.32 -16.56 5.75
N GLY A 120 9.91 -15.61 4.93
CA GLY A 120 8.62 -15.67 4.24
C GLY A 120 7.45 -15.81 5.22
N PHE A 121 6.65 -16.87 5.03
CA PHE A 121 5.53 -17.18 5.92
C PHE A 121 5.96 -17.69 7.31
N ASP A 122 7.21 -18.14 7.47
CA ASP A 122 7.75 -18.68 8.73
C ASP A 122 8.38 -17.58 9.62
N SER A 123 7.82 -16.38 9.59
CA SER A 123 8.31 -15.24 10.39
C SER A 123 8.13 -15.50 11.90
N ASP A 124 9.19 -15.25 12.67
CA ASP A 124 9.20 -15.33 14.13
C ASP A 124 8.79 -14.02 14.82
N LYS A 125 8.31 -13.03 14.04
CA LYS A 125 7.89 -11.71 14.55
C LYS A 125 6.41 -11.45 14.33
N GLY A 126 5.77 -10.96 15.38
CA GLY A 126 4.39 -10.51 15.33
C GLY A 126 4.18 -9.21 14.57
N HIS A 127 2.93 -8.84 14.37
CA HIS A 127 2.50 -7.61 13.68
C HIS A 127 3.07 -6.32 14.31
N ASN A 128 3.36 -6.33 15.61
CA ASN A 128 3.97 -5.21 16.35
C ASN A 128 5.50 -5.19 16.31
N GLY A 129 6.12 -6.15 15.60
CA GLY A 129 7.57 -6.27 15.46
C GLY A 129 8.30 -6.96 16.59
N LYS A 130 7.62 -7.38 17.65
CA LYS A 130 8.20 -8.16 18.74
C LYS A 130 8.35 -9.62 18.32
N ARG A 131 9.34 -10.31 18.90
CA ARG A 131 9.56 -11.74 18.66
C ARG A 131 8.44 -12.55 19.32
N ILE A 132 7.87 -13.48 18.59
CA ILE A 132 6.91 -14.45 19.13
C ILE A 132 7.76 -15.54 19.80
N THR A 133 7.60 -15.69 21.10
CA THR A 133 8.44 -16.58 21.92
C THR A 133 7.89 -17.99 22.02
N ASP A 134 6.60 -18.19 21.75
CA ASP A 134 5.95 -19.50 21.85
C ASP A 134 4.85 -19.66 20.78
N GLU A 135 4.82 -20.88 20.21
CA GLU A 135 3.75 -21.50 19.45
C GLU A 135 3.65 -21.18 17.94
N GLU A 136 2.89 -22.02 17.25
CA GLU A 136 2.68 -22.13 15.81
C GLU A 136 2.51 -20.79 15.07
N PRO A 137 2.91 -20.71 13.79
CA PRO A 137 2.77 -19.49 13.01
C PRO A 137 1.31 -19.04 12.95
N THR A 138 0.97 -18.03 13.73
CA THR A 138 -0.36 -17.44 13.73
C THR A 138 -0.52 -16.50 12.54
N VAL A 139 -1.76 -16.26 12.10
CA VAL A 139 -2.09 -15.24 11.07
C VAL A 139 -1.60 -13.82 11.43
N GLU A 140 -1.11 -13.63 12.64
CA GLU A 140 -0.53 -12.38 13.15
C GLU A 140 0.97 -12.25 12.84
N ASN A 141 1.61 -13.31 12.34
CA ASN A 141 3.00 -13.27 11.91
C ASN A 141 3.18 -12.29 10.74
N ARG A 142 4.33 -11.63 10.68
CA ARG A 142 4.63 -10.66 9.61
C ARG A 142 4.50 -11.24 8.21
N GLY A 143 4.84 -12.51 8.02
CA GLY A 143 4.67 -13.22 6.76
C GLY A 143 3.20 -13.36 6.32
N HIS A 144 2.25 -13.32 7.25
CA HIS A 144 0.81 -13.43 6.97
C HIS A 144 0.07 -12.08 7.01
N LEU A 145 0.76 -10.94 7.18
CA LEU A 145 0.11 -9.63 7.27
C LEU A 145 -0.63 -9.21 5.99
N TYR A 146 -0.37 -9.83 4.83
CA TYR A 146 -1.19 -9.65 3.64
C TYR A 146 -2.65 -10.11 3.86
N MET A 147 -2.88 -11.09 4.75
CA MET A 147 -4.21 -11.55 5.13
C MET A 147 -5.06 -10.43 5.75
N TRP A 148 -4.42 -9.53 6.49
CA TRP A 148 -5.13 -8.38 7.07
C TRP A 148 -5.51 -7.34 6.03
N MET A 149 -4.72 -7.18 4.97
CA MET A 149 -5.14 -6.41 3.80
C MET A 149 -6.32 -7.08 3.11
N ARG A 150 -6.32 -8.42 2.98
CA ARG A 150 -7.45 -9.21 2.49
C ARG A 150 -8.72 -8.94 3.32
N GLU A 151 -8.60 -8.90 4.65
CA GLU A 151 -9.71 -8.57 5.55
C GLU A 151 -10.25 -7.15 5.32
N VAL A 152 -9.37 -6.15 5.19
CA VAL A 152 -9.79 -4.78 4.87
C VAL A 152 -10.54 -4.72 3.54
N ILE A 153 -10.04 -5.41 2.50
CA ILE A 153 -10.72 -5.50 1.20
C ILE A 153 -12.11 -6.17 1.36
N GLY A 154 -12.19 -7.25 2.15
CA GLY A 154 -13.45 -7.94 2.44
C GLY A 154 -14.48 -7.07 3.17
N ILE A 155 -14.02 -6.20 4.08
CA ILE A 155 -14.86 -5.26 4.83
C ILE A 155 -15.33 -4.11 3.92
N THR A 156 -14.40 -3.46 3.22
CA THR A 156 -14.67 -2.24 2.45
C THR A 156 -15.25 -2.50 1.07
N LYS A 157 -15.03 -3.70 0.51
CA LYS A 157 -15.48 -4.14 -0.81
C LYS A 157 -15.21 -3.10 -1.90
N PRO A 158 -13.96 -2.64 -2.06
CA PRO A 158 -13.63 -1.63 -3.05
C PRO A 158 -13.86 -2.14 -4.47
N LYS A 159 -13.99 -1.23 -5.43
CA LYS A 159 -14.04 -1.59 -6.87
C LYS A 159 -12.69 -2.13 -7.36
N MET A 160 -11.59 -1.67 -6.77
CA MET A 160 -10.23 -2.07 -7.10
C MET A 160 -9.34 -2.07 -5.86
N PHE A 161 -8.33 -2.92 -5.86
CA PHE A 161 -7.24 -2.82 -4.88
C PHE A 161 -5.88 -2.91 -5.56
N ILE A 162 -4.87 -2.37 -4.91
CA ILE A 162 -3.46 -2.49 -5.29
C ILE A 162 -2.66 -2.89 -4.05
N ALA A 163 -2.03 -4.05 -4.10
CA ALA A 163 -1.10 -4.51 -3.07
C ALA A 163 0.34 -4.45 -3.57
N GLU A 164 1.24 -3.88 -2.78
CA GLU A 164 2.64 -3.70 -3.14
C GLU A 164 3.54 -4.48 -2.20
N ASN A 165 4.60 -5.08 -2.77
CA ASN A 165 5.66 -5.67 -1.97
C ASN A 165 7.01 -5.61 -2.71
N VAL A 166 8.08 -6.06 -2.05
CA VAL A 166 9.41 -6.15 -2.66
C VAL A 166 9.47 -7.26 -3.70
N LYS A 167 10.30 -7.08 -4.74
CA LYS A 167 10.58 -8.12 -5.75
C LYS A 167 10.96 -9.47 -5.14
N GLY A 168 11.69 -9.46 -4.01
CA GLY A 168 12.12 -10.70 -3.35
C GLY A 168 10.99 -11.67 -3.00
N LEU A 169 9.75 -11.20 -2.89
CA LEU A 169 8.57 -12.05 -2.67
C LEU A 169 8.36 -13.04 -3.82
N THR A 170 8.63 -12.64 -5.06
CA THR A 170 8.46 -13.52 -6.24
C THR A 170 9.47 -14.67 -6.32
N ASN A 171 10.51 -14.62 -5.49
CA ASN A 171 11.55 -15.64 -5.43
C ASN A 171 11.35 -16.64 -4.28
N LEU A 172 10.24 -16.57 -3.57
CA LEU A 172 9.94 -17.42 -2.42
C LEU A 172 8.87 -18.45 -2.80
N ASN A 173 9.30 -19.64 -3.19
CA ASN A 173 8.41 -20.76 -3.52
C ASN A 173 7.11 -20.25 -4.21
N ASP A 174 5.96 -20.73 -3.74
CA ASP A 174 4.65 -20.39 -4.33
C ASP A 174 3.99 -19.14 -3.66
N ALA A 175 4.78 -18.28 -2.97
CA ALA A 175 4.22 -17.17 -2.19
C ALA A 175 3.39 -16.19 -3.03
N LYS A 176 3.85 -15.89 -4.25
CA LYS A 176 3.12 -15.02 -5.19
C LYS A 176 1.77 -15.63 -5.57
N GLU A 177 1.77 -16.90 -5.96
CA GLU A 177 0.60 -17.65 -6.39
C GLU A 177 -0.41 -17.84 -5.25
N VAL A 178 0.08 -18.08 -4.04
CA VAL A 178 -0.77 -18.19 -2.84
C VAL A 178 -1.48 -16.85 -2.58
N ILE A 179 -0.74 -15.74 -2.58
CA ILE A 179 -1.30 -14.41 -2.36
C ILE A 179 -2.31 -14.03 -3.45
N GLU A 180 -2.02 -14.33 -4.73
CA GLU A 180 -2.95 -14.10 -5.84
C GLU A 180 -4.26 -14.87 -5.65
N LYS A 181 -4.19 -16.16 -5.28
CA LYS A 181 -5.35 -17.00 -5.00
C LYS A 181 -6.17 -16.49 -3.82
N ASP A 182 -5.49 -16.10 -2.74
CA ASP A 182 -6.15 -15.56 -1.55
C ASP A 182 -6.88 -14.26 -1.85
N PHE A 183 -6.28 -13.36 -2.60
CA PHE A 183 -6.95 -12.13 -3.04
C PHE A 183 -8.10 -12.41 -4.00
N ALA A 184 -7.96 -13.36 -4.92
CA ALA A 184 -9.03 -13.75 -5.82
C ALA A 184 -10.25 -14.36 -5.09
N SER A 185 -10.01 -15.00 -3.93
CA SER A 185 -11.07 -15.65 -3.13
C SER A 185 -11.82 -14.71 -2.19
N ILE A 186 -11.53 -13.40 -2.20
CA ILE A 186 -12.20 -12.42 -1.33
C ILE A 186 -13.67 -12.29 -1.75
N CYS A 187 -14.57 -12.40 -0.78
CA CYS A 187 -16.03 -12.32 -0.97
C CYS A 187 -16.62 -13.41 -1.88
N ASN A 188 -17.94 -13.57 -1.82
CA ASN A 188 -18.69 -14.42 -2.75
C ASN A 188 -18.72 -13.75 -4.12
N GLY A 189 -18.02 -14.32 -5.10
CA GLY A 189 -17.86 -13.76 -6.45
C GLY A 189 -16.42 -13.35 -6.76
N GLY A 190 -15.58 -13.18 -5.75
CA GLY A 190 -14.15 -12.96 -5.89
C GLY A 190 -13.77 -11.62 -6.54
N TYR A 191 -12.45 -11.43 -6.66
CA TYR A 191 -11.86 -10.37 -7.48
C TYR A 191 -11.11 -10.98 -8.66
N LEU A 192 -11.17 -10.32 -9.81
CA LEU A 192 -10.28 -10.66 -10.91
C LEU A 192 -8.87 -10.12 -10.55
N VAL A 193 -8.00 -11.01 -10.12
CA VAL A 193 -6.60 -10.68 -9.83
C VAL A 193 -5.78 -10.84 -11.10
N VAL A 194 -5.29 -9.72 -11.63
CA VAL A 194 -4.35 -9.73 -12.75
C VAL A 194 -3.02 -10.29 -12.24
N PRO A 195 -2.35 -11.19 -12.99
CA PRO A 195 -1.06 -11.74 -12.57
C PRO A 195 -0.07 -10.65 -12.16
N ALA A 196 0.46 -10.77 -10.95
CA ALA A 196 1.33 -9.76 -10.36
C ALA A 196 2.58 -9.54 -11.19
N ARG A 197 2.97 -8.28 -11.35
CA ARG A 197 4.14 -7.86 -12.12
C ARG A 197 5.15 -7.16 -11.26
N VAL A 198 6.42 -7.38 -11.58
CA VAL A 198 7.52 -6.57 -11.02
C VAL A 198 7.66 -5.33 -11.89
N LEU A 199 7.48 -4.17 -11.28
CA LEU A 199 7.67 -2.87 -11.92
C LEU A 199 8.90 -2.18 -11.34
N ASN A 200 9.65 -1.49 -12.19
CA ASN A 200 10.80 -0.68 -11.76
C ASN A 200 10.41 0.81 -11.84
N ALA A 201 10.54 1.52 -10.73
CA ALA A 201 10.17 2.94 -10.65
C ALA A 201 10.91 3.81 -11.71
N ALA A 202 12.13 3.43 -12.09
CA ALA A 202 12.90 4.13 -13.12
C ALA A 202 12.21 4.15 -14.50
N GLU A 203 11.43 3.10 -14.82
CA GLU A 203 10.67 3.01 -16.08
C GLU A 203 9.47 3.97 -16.11
N TYR A 204 9.10 4.51 -14.95
CA TYR A 204 7.98 5.45 -14.75
C TYR A 204 8.45 6.86 -14.41
N GLY A 205 9.69 7.21 -14.76
CA GLY A 205 10.24 8.56 -14.60
C GLY A 205 10.75 8.90 -13.20
N VAL A 206 10.80 7.94 -12.26
CA VAL A 206 11.41 8.14 -10.93
C VAL A 206 12.90 7.86 -11.03
N PRO A 207 13.80 8.79 -10.64
CA PRO A 207 15.26 8.58 -10.74
C PRO A 207 15.76 7.63 -9.63
N GLN A 208 15.18 6.44 -9.55
CA GLN A 208 15.51 5.41 -8.57
C GLN A 208 15.28 4.02 -9.16
N GLY A 209 16.30 3.17 -9.11
CA GLY A 209 16.18 1.74 -9.39
C GLY A 209 15.46 1.04 -8.24
N ARG A 210 14.11 1.07 -8.25
CA ARG A 210 13.25 0.49 -7.22
C ARG A 210 12.28 -0.50 -7.85
N GLU A 211 12.55 -1.77 -7.69
CA GLU A 211 11.69 -2.85 -8.17
C GLU A 211 10.67 -3.26 -7.10
N ARG A 212 9.41 -3.37 -7.49
CA ARG A 212 8.30 -3.79 -6.62
C ARG A 212 7.37 -4.73 -7.37
N VAL A 213 6.89 -5.75 -6.67
CA VAL A 213 5.79 -6.59 -7.17
C VAL A 213 4.48 -5.91 -6.84
N ILE A 214 3.61 -5.82 -7.82
CA ILE A 214 2.28 -5.21 -7.72
C ILE A 214 1.23 -6.26 -8.05
N PHE A 215 0.32 -6.42 -7.11
CA PHE A 215 -0.88 -7.25 -7.24
C PHE A 215 -2.09 -6.38 -7.51
#